data_584b260e48741e68a5cc25a36e754161
#
_entry.id   584b260e48741e68a5cc25a36e754161
#
_cell.length_a   1.000
_cell.length_b   1.000
_cell.length_c   1.000
_cell.angle_alpha   90.00
_cell.angle_beta   90.00
_cell.angle_gamma   90.00
#
_symmetry.space_group_name_H-M   'P 1'
#
loop_
_entity.id
_entity.type
_entity.pdbx_description
1 polymer ?
#
loop_
_entity_poly.entity_id
_entity_poly.type
_entity_poly.pdbx_seq_one_letter_code
_entity_poly.pdbx_strand_id
1 'polypeptide(L)'
;MKTNVAVFFGGRSVEHEVAVISAVQAMNFMDTEKYNIIPVYITKNGEMYHNENMKNIDEFRNIPALLEKSQNVTMVKQGDKFNIVELKKGLFKKVISSVDIAFPVVHGTNCEDGSVVGWFELLGIPYASCDVLSAAVGMDKAVCKYVLQKAGVPVLDCVQFYAKEYVAKKEGILKEIEDKFGYPVIVKPANLGSSVGISKADDKDELISSVKDAMNYASKIIVEPAVTELRELNCSVVGDTDDCETSVIEEPVMTGKILSYDDKYKGGEKSAKGSKGVKGGETAVGSKSSGMASLSRKIPADITDKIKKDVETYAEKTFKALGCNGVVRIDFLYDTAKDKVYVNEINTIPGSLSFYLWEPKGVKYKTLLDRIIELGFKRARTKENLKFSFDTNILENSMSFGQKGSKGSKI
;
A
#
# COMPACT_ATOMS: atom_id res chain seq x y z
N MET A 1 -25.35 -17.18 -8.52
CA MET A 1 -25.43 -16.29 -7.31
C MET A 1 -24.24 -15.36 -7.45
N LYS A 2 -24.37 -14.04 -7.19
CA LYS A 2 -23.25 -13.10 -7.26
C LYS A 2 -22.40 -13.23 -5.99
N THR A 3 -21.08 -13.04 -6.11
CA THR A 3 -20.15 -12.99 -4.98
C THR A 3 -20.25 -11.62 -4.29
N ASN A 4 -20.39 -11.60 -2.97
CA ASN A 4 -20.46 -10.38 -2.17
C ASN A 4 -19.04 -9.90 -1.84
N VAL A 5 -18.62 -8.81 -2.45
CA VAL A 5 -17.30 -8.20 -2.29
C VAL A 5 -17.42 -6.94 -1.44
N ALA A 6 -16.89 -6.97 -0.21
CA ALA A 6 -16.84 -5.78 0.62
C ALA A 6 -15.55 -4.99 0.32
N VAL A 7 -15.69 -3.81 -0.27
CA VAL A 7 -14.58 -2.93 -0.61
C VAL A 7 -14.33 -1.99 0.56
N PHE A 8 -13.19 -2.18 1.25
CA PHE A 8 -12.75 -1.35 2.38
C PHE A 8 -11.80 -0.28 1.89
N PHE A 9 -12.05 0.99 2.20
CA PHE A 9 -11.26 2.10 1.67
C PHE A 9 -11.28 3.33 2.58
N GLY A 10 -10.41 4.31 2.32
CA GLY A 10 -10.15 5.45 3.17
C GLY A 10 -9.04 5.15 4.19
N GLY A 11 -9.34 5.26 5.49
CA GLY A 11 -8.42 4.91 6.57
C GLY A 11 -7.67 6.08 7.20
N ARG A 12 -6.97 5.80 8.28
CA ARG A 12 -6.18 6.78 9.06
C ARG A 12 -4.79 6.96 8.48
N SER A 13 -4.70 7.58 7.32
CA SER A 13 -3.46 7.76 6.56
C SER A 13 -3.40 9.13 5.92
N VAL A 14 -2.19 9.60 5.61
CA VAL A 14 -1.96 10.79 4.78
C VAL A 14 -2.44 10.59 3.33
N GLU A 15 -2.62 9.34 2.91
CA GLU A 15 -3.08 8.93 1.58
C GLU A 15 -4.58 8.59 1.54
N HIS A 16 -5.34 9.05 2.55
CA HIS A 16 -6.77 8.79 2.70
C HIS A 16 -7.60 9.11 1.44
N GLU A 17 -7.40 10.29 0.89
CA GLU A 17 -8.14 10.76 -0.30
C GLU A 17 -7.76 9.94 -1.55
N VAL A 18 -6.50 9.51 -1.64
CA VAL A 18 -6.03 8.62 -2.72
C VAL A 18 -6.73 7.26 -2.64
N ALA A 19 -6.91 6.73 -1.42
CA ALA A 19 -7.64 5.49 -1.19
C ALA A 19 -9.12 5.60 -1.62
N VAL A 20 -9.76 6.74 -1.33
CA VAL A 20 -11.15 7.02 -1.77
C VAL A 20 -11.23 7.01 -3.31
N ILE A 21 -10.35 7.74 -3.99
CA ILE A 21 -10.32 7.81 -5.46
C ILE A 21 -10.08 6.42 -6.06
N SER A 22 -9.08 5.70 -5.59
CA SER A 22 -8.72 4.36 -6.07
C SER A 22 -9.87 3.36 -5.90
N ALA A 23 -10.55 3.40 -4.75
CA ALA A 23 -11.65 2.48 -4.44
C ALA A 23 -12.90 2.78 -5.27
N VAL A 24 -13.30 4.04 -5.37
CA VAL A 24 -14.45 4.42 -6.22
C VAL A 24 -14.19 4.02 -7.67
N GLN A 25 -12.97 4.24 -8.15
CA GLN A 25 -12.57 3.81 -9.48
C GLN A 25 -12.66 2.28 -9.64
N ALA A 26 -12.11 1.51 -8.69
CA ALA A 26 -12.20 0.06 -8.72
C ALA A 26 -13.66 -0.44 -8.69
N MET A 27 -14.49 0.07 -7.79
CA MET A 27 -15.90 -0.30 -7.67
C MET A 27 -16.69 -0.06 -8.97
N ASN A 28 -16.39 1.02 -9.70
CA ASN A 28 -17.06 1.35 -10.97
C ASN A 28 -16.61 0.47 -12.15
N PHE A 29 -15.44 -0.19 -12.03
CA PHE A 29 -14.92 -1.11 -13.05
C PHE A 29 -15.13 -2.59 -12.73
N MET A 30 -15.53 -2.94 -11.50
CA MET A 30 -15.88 -4.32 -11.14
C MET A 30 -17.06 -4.85 -11.97
N ASP A 31 -17.04 -6.15 -12.24
CA ASP A 31 -18.11 -6.84 -12.97
C ASP A 31 -19.37 -6.99 -12.12
N THR A 32 -20.35 -6.11 -12.33
CA THR A 32 -21.64 -6.16 -11.61
C THR A 32 -22.48 -7.39 -11.93
N GLU A 33 -22.18 -8.15 -13.00
CA GLU A 33 -22.84 -9.44 -13.26
C GLU A 33 -22.28 -10.55 -12.37
N LYS A 34 -21.00 -10.46 -11.97
CA LYS A 34 -20.32 -11.42 -11.09
C LYS A 34 -20.41 -11.03 -9.62
N TYR A 35 -20.33 -9.73 -9.31
CA TYR A 35 -20.14 -9.22 -7.96
C TYR A 35 -21.30 -8.35 -7.46
N ASN A 36 -21.65 -8.55 -6.19
CA ASN A 36 -22.42 -7.58 -5.41
C ASN A 36 -21.39 -6.75 -4.60
N ILE A 37 -21.24 -5.48 -4.95
CA ILE A 37 -20.20 -4.58 -4.42
C ILE A 37 -20.74 -3.83 -3.22
N ILE A 38 -20.12 -4.01 -2.06
CA ILE A 38 -20.51 -3.43 -0.78
C ILE A 38 -19.44 -2.43 -0.36
N PRO A 39 -19.65 -1.10 -0.54
CA PRO A 39 -18.68 -0.11 -0.09
C PRO A 39 -18.64 0.00 1.44
N VAL A 40 -17.43 -0.02 2.02
CA VAL A 40 -17.18 0.19 3.45
C VAL A 40 -16.11 1.25 3.60
N TYR A 41 -16.53 2.47 3.88
CA TYR A 41 -15.64 3.61 4.04
C TYR A 41 -15.11 3.68 5.47
N ILE A 42 -13.79 3.74 5.62
CA ILE A 42 -13.09 3.92 6.89
C ILE A 42 -12.71 5.40 7.01
N THR A 43 -13.22 6.09 8.03
CA THR A 43 -12.91 7.51 8.28
C THR A 43 -11.48 7.68 8.80
N LYS A 44 -11.00 8.93 8.84
CA LYS A 44 -9.71 9.27 9.46
C LYS A 44 -9.65 8.98 10.97
N ASN A 45 -10.81 8.79 11.62
CA ASN A 45 -10.92 8.40 13.03
C ASN A 45 -11.02 6.87 13.23
N GLY A 46 -11.07 6.09 12.12
CA GLY A 46 -11.15 4.63 12.17
C GLY A 46 -12.57 4.07 12.28
N GLU A 47 -13.61 4.92 12.23
CA GLU A 47 -15.00 4.48 12.16
C GLU A 47 -15.35 4.00 10.75
N MET A 48 -16.23 3.01 10.65
CA MET A 48 -16.65 2.44 9.36
C MET A 48 -18.09 2.82 9.03
N TYR A 49 -18.31 3.20 7.78
CA TYR A 49 -19.63 3.57 7.29
C TYR A 49 -19.95 2.87 5.96
N HIS A 50 -21.23 2.56 5.78
CA HIS A 50 -21.77 2.00 4.55
C HIS A 50 -22.88 2.87 3.97
N ASN A 51 -22.81 3.12 2.67
CA ASN A 51 -23.86 3.73 1.86
C ASN A 51 -23.60 3.38 0.39
N GLU A 52 -24.64 2.97 -0.34
CA GLU A 52 -24.52 2.63 -1.77
C GLU A 52 -24.00 3.80 -2.63
N ASN A 53 -24.31 5.05 -2.21
CA ASN A 53 -23.82 6.25 -2.92
C ASN A 53 -22.32 6.44 -2.82
N MET A 54 -21.61 5.72 -1.96
CA MET A 54 -20.14 5.77 -1.84
C MET A 54 -19.40 5.23 -3.07
N LYS A 55 -20.12 4.72 -4.07
CA LYS A 55 -19.61 4.39 -5.40
C LYS A 55 -19.47 5.63 -6.30
N ASN A 56 -19.99 6.79 -5.87
CA ASN A 56 -19.89 8.07 -6.57
C ASN A 56 -18.88 8.98 -5.88
N ILE A 57 -17.83 9.40 -6.60
CA ILE A 57 -16.77 10.25 -6.05
C ILE A 57 -17.28 11.65 -5.60
N ASP A 58 -18.33 12.17 -6.24
CA ASP A 58 -18.87 13.49 -5.91
C ASP A 58 -19.49 13.55 -4.50
N GLU A 59 -19.96 12.42 -3.96
CA GLU A 59 -20.47 12.34 -2.59
C GLU A 59 -19.38 12.65 -1.53
N PHE A 60 -18.11 12.38 -1.84
CA PHE A 60 -16.96 12.66 -0.96
C PHE A 60 -16.54 14.13 -0.94
N ARG A 61 -17.16 15.00 -1.76
CA ARG A 61 -16.93 16.45 -1.67
C ARG A 61 -17.48 17.05 -0.36
N ASN A 62 -18.44 16.39 0.26
CA ASN A 62 -19.00 16.77 1.55
C ASN A 62 -19.13 15.53 2.45
N ILE A 63 -18.02 15.11 3.04
CA ILE A 63 -17.96 13.92 3.90
C ILE A 63 -18.94 13.99 5.08
N PRO A 64 -19.09 15.13 5.84
CA PRO A 64 -20.09 15.20 6.91
C PRO A 64 -21.51 14.87 6.43
N ALA A 65 -21.95 15.45 5.33
CA ALA A 65 -23.28 15.19 4.78
C ALA A 65 -23.45 13.75 4.26
N LEU A 66 -22.37 13.15 3.73
CA LEU A 66 -22.36 11.74 3.34
C LEU A 66 -22.53 10.84 4.56
N LEU A 67 -21.80 11.10 5.65
CA LEU A 67 -21.85 10.28 6.87
C LEU A 67 -23.23 10.36 7.58
N GLU A 68 -23.87 11.53 7.60
CA GLU A 68 -25.24 11.69 8.15
C GLU A 68 -26.26 10.76 7.47
N LYS A 69 -26.09 10.49 6.18
CA LYS A 69 -26.96 9.60 5.39
C LYS A 69 -26.48 8.14 5.38
N SER A 70 -25.36 7.84 6.04
CA SER A 70 -24.69 6.54 6.02
C SER A 70 -24.94 5.75 7.30
N GLN A 71 -24.85 4.44 7.19
CA GLN A 71 -24.94 3.55 8.34
C GLN A 71 -23.56 3.36 8.95
N ASN A 72 -23.41 3.62 10.26
CA ASN A 72 -22.19 3.25 10.98
C ASN A 72 -22.18 1.72 11.13
N VAL A 73 -21.11 1.05 10.68
CA VAL A 73 -21.07 -0.40 10.51
C VAL A 73 -19.77 -1.00 11.04
N THR A 74 -19.78 -2.32 11.20
CA THR A 74 -18.57 -3.13 11.36
C THR A 74 -18.75 -4.49 10.69
N MET A 75 -17.66 -5.19 10.45
CA MET A 75 -17.73 -6.58 9.99
C MET A 75 -17.61 -7.53 11.19
N VAL A 76 -18.43 -8.55 11.22
CA VAL A 76 -18.43 -9.58 12.27
C VAL A 76 -18.47 -10.97 11.65
N LYS A 77 -17.89 -11.95 12.34
CA LYS A 77 -18.07 -13.38 12.05
C LYS A 77 -19.20 -13.92 12.90
N GLN A 78 -20.16 -14.61 12.29
CA GLN A 78 -21.27 -15.29 12.95
C GLN A 78 -21.39 -16.71 12.42
N GLY A 79 -20.90 -17.69 13.18
CA GLY A 79 -20.66 -19.04 12.67
C GLY A 79 -19.66 -19.02 11.51
N ASP A 80 -20.04 -19.59 10.37
CA ASP A 80 -19.21 -19.62 9.17
C ASP A 80 -19.42 -18.44 8.21
N LYS A 81 -20.26 -17.45 8.62
CA LYS A 81 -20.61 -16.29 7.78
C LYS A 81 -19.93 -15.03 8.28
N PHE A 82 -19.54 -14.19 7.34
CA PHE A 82 -19.07 -12.84 7.60
C PHE A 82 -20.15 -11.86 7.19
N ASN A 83 -20.43 -10.89 8.04
CA ASN A 83 -21.54 -9.96 7.84
C ASN A 83 -21.07 -8.51 8.13
N ILE A 84 -21.48 -7.57 7.28
CA ILE A 84 -21.50 -6.16 7.62
C ILE A 84 -22.75 -5.91 8.44
N VAL A 85 -22.59 -5.40 9.66
CA VAL A 85 -23.68 -5.14 10.59
C VAL A 85 -23.69 -3.68 11.04
N GLU A 86 -24.87 -3.12 11.26
CA GLU A 86 -25.06 -1.77 11.75
C GLU A 86 -24.71 -1.68 13.25
N LEU A 87 -23.97 -0.64 13.65
CA LEU A 87 -23.56 -0.35 15.03
C LEU A 87 -24.58 0.56 15.74
N LYS A 88 -25.88 0.25 15.69
CA LYS A 88 -26.90 0.96 16.48
C LYS A 88 -27.05 0.41 17.90
N LYS A 89 -27.42 1.31 18.84
CA LYS A 89 -27.86 0.89 20.17
C LYS A 89 -29.18 0.13 20.05
N GLY A 90 -29.17 -1.18 20.40
CA GLY A 90 -30.37 -2.04 20.39
C GLY A 90 -30.01 -3.51 20.62
N LEU A 91 -31.02 -4.31 20.95
CA LEU A 91 -30.89 -5.75 21.24
C LEU A 91 -30.50 -6.57 19.99
N PHE A 92 -30.84 -6.10 18.79
CA PHE A 92 -30.54 -6.81 17.54
C PHE A 92 -29.73 -5.92 16.60
N LYS A 93 -28.55 -6.40 16.19
CA LYS A 93 -27.74 -5.77 15.15
C LYS A 93 -28.36 -6.08 13.79
N LYS A 94 -28.70 -5.03 13.01
CA LYS A 94 -29.19 -5.20 11.64
C LYS A 94 -28.03 -5.67 10.75
N VAL A 95 -28.19 -6.82 10.10
CA VAL A 95 -27.28 -7.27 9.04
C VAL A 95 -27.58 -6.45 7.79
N ILE A 96 -26.57 -5.79 7.26
CA ILE A 96 -26.62 -5.02 6.01
C ILE A 96 -26.42 -5.98 4.83
N SER A 97 -25.34 -6.76 4.88
CA SER A 97 -25.02 -7.74 3.84
C SER A 97 -24.11 -8.83 4.40
N SER A 98 -24.20 -10.04 3.84
CA SER A 98 -23.14 -11.05 3.97
C SER A 98 -21.95 -10.68 3.09
N VAL A 99 -20.77 -11.16 3.44
CA VAL A 99 -19.50 -10.92 2.71
C VAL A 99 -18.82 -12.25 2.42
N ASP A 100 -18.45 -12.47 1.17
CA ASP A 100 -17.71 -13.65 0.74
C ASP A 100 -16.20 -13.37 0.70
N ILE A 101 -15.82 -12.11 0.36
CA ILE A 101 -14.43 -11.67 0.31
C ILE A 101 -14.31 -10.17 0.64
N ALA A 102 -13.30 -9.82 1.42
CA ALA A 102 -12.90 -8.44 1.65
C ALA A 102 -11.92 -7.96 0.56
N PHE A 103 -12.11 -6.75 0.04
CA PHE A 103 -11.23 -6.14 -0.95
C PHE A 103 -10.72 -4.81 -0.41
N PRO A 104 -9.51 -4.79 0.20
CA PRO A 104 -8.93 -3.55 0.70
C PRO A 104 -8.37 -2.71 -0.44
N VAL A 105 -8.81 -1.46 -0.54
CA VAL A 105 -8.25 -0.42 -1.38
C VAL A 105 -7.87 0.74 -0.47
N VAL A 106 -6.81 0.53 0.30
CA VAL A 106 -6.30 1.44 1.34
C VAL A 106 -4.84 1.73 1.06
N HIS A 107 -4.37 2.92 1.40
CA HIS A 107 -3.00 3.32 1.12
C HIS A 107 -2.34 3.91 2.38
N GLY A 108 -1.02 3.70 2.48
CA GLY A 108 -0.17 4.28 3.49
C GLY A 108 -0.28 3.67 4.89
N THR A 109 0.30 4.38 5.86
CA THR A 109 0.44 3.95 7.26
C THR A 109 -0.93 3.70 7.92
N ASN A 110 -1.00 2.73 8.84
CA ASN A 110 -2.22 2.23 9.52
C ASN A 110 -3.25 1.60 8.56
N CYS A 111 -2.89 1.36 7.32
CA CYS A 111 -3.73 0.82 6.28
C CYS A 111 -3.02 -0.28 5.49
N GLU A 112 -2.08 0.11 4.63
CA GLU A 112 -1.30 -0.75 3.74
C GLU A 112 -0.17 -1.50 4.49
N ASP A 113 0.15 -1.11 5.71
CA ASP A 113 1.19 -1.67 6.56
C ASP A 113 0.84 -3.03 7.22
N GLY A 114 -0.23 -3.66 6.79
CA GLY A 114 -0.73 -4.91 7.35
C GLY A 114 -1.83 -4.74 8.40
N SER A 115 -2.12 -3.52 8.87
CA SER A 115 -3.10 -3.29 9.94
C SER A 115 -4.52 -3.70 9.52
N VAL A 116 -4.99 -3.31 8.35
CA VAL A 116 -6.33 -3.66 7.86
C VAL A 116 -6.43 -5.14 7.52
N VAL A 117 -5.45 -5.69 6.82
CA VAL A 117 -5.45 -7.12 6.46
C VAL A 117 -5.22 -8.03 7.66
N GLY A 118 -4.54 -7.55 8.72
CA GLY A 118 -4.41 -8.24 9.99
C GLY A 118 -5.77 -8.44 10.69
N TRP A 119 -6.67 -7.48 10.57
CA TRP A 119 -8.04 -7.64 11.04
C TRP A 119 -8.82 -8.68 10.24
N PHE A 120 -8.63 -8.75 8.91
CA PHE A 120 -9.24 -9.79 8.08
C PHE A 120 -8.70 -11.19 8.42
N GLU A 121 -7.39 -11.31 8.66
CA GLU A 121 -6.77 -12.56 9.12
C GLU A 121 -7.34 -13.02 10.46
N LEU A 122 -7.51 -12.12 11.43
CA LEU A 122 -8.06 -12.42 12.74
C LEU A 122 -9.52 -12.93 12.63
N LEU A 123 -10.32 -12.39 11.74
CA LEU A 123 -11.68 -12.85 11.48
C LEU A 123 -11.71 -14.16 10.68
N GLY A 124 -10.67 -14.44 9.90
CA GLY A 124 -10.57 -15.58 8.99
C GLY A 124 -11.35 -15.38 7.69
N ILE A 125 -11.63 -14.14 7.27
CA ILE A 125 -12.30 -13.86 5.99
C ILE A 125 -11.31 -13.92 4.83
N PRO A 126 -11.67 -14.50 3.66
CA PRO A 126 -10.92 -14.32 2.42
C PRO A 126 -10.73 -12.84 2.09
N TYR A 127 -9.56 -12.45 1.60
CA TYR A 127 -9.32 -11.08 1.16
C TYR A 127 -8.37 -10.98 -0.03
N ALA A 128 -8.55 -9.96 -0.84
CA ALA A 128 -7.92 -9.77 -2.15
C ALA A 128 -6.80 -8.73 -2.07
N SER A 129 -5.64 -9.10 -1.51
CA SER A 129 -4.42 -8.27 -1.44
C SER A 129 -3.24 -9.07 -0.89
N CYS A 130 -2.08 -8.45 -0.71
CA CYS A 130 -0.94 -8.97 0.04
C CYS A 130 -1.35 -9.35 1.48
N ASP A 131 -0.64 -10.28 2.10
CA ASP A 131 -0.86 -10.69 3.49
C ASP A 131 -0.19 -9.73 4.49
N VAL A 132 -0.36 -10.01 5.79
CA VAL A 132 0.19 -9.19 6.87
C VAL A 132 1.71 -9.06 6.77
N LEU A 133 2.41 -10.17 6.47
CA LEU A 133 3.88 -10.17 6.46
C LEU A 133 4.41 -9.35 5.28
N SER A 134 3.93 -9.62 4.07
CA SER A 134 4.35 -8.89 2.87
C SER A 134 4.00 -7.40 2.95
N ALA A 135 2.84 -7.05 3.50
CA ALA A 135 2.41 -5.68 3.72
C ALA A 135 3.32 -4.95 4.74
N ALA A 136 3.57 -5.55 5.91
CA ALA A 136 4.39 -4.95 6.95
C ALA A 136 5.87 -4.79 6.53
N VAL A 137 6.44 -5.82 5.89
CA VAL A 137 7.82 -5.76 5.37
C VAL A 137 7.93 -4.78 4.22
N GLY A 138 6.96 -4.77 3.31
CA GLY A 138 6.93 -3.83 2.18
C GLY A 138 6.88 -2.37 2.62
N MET A 139 6.15 -2.08 3.71
CA MET A 139 6.02 -0.72 4.24
C MET A 139 7.28 -0.19 4.93
N ASP A 140 8.07 -1.04 5.59
CA ASP A 140 9.33 -0.66 6.24
C ASP A 140 10.50 -0.76 5.27
N LYS A 141 10.93 0.37 4.70
CA LYS A 141 11.99 0.44 3.68
C LYS A 141 13.30 -0.23 4.11
N ALA A 142 13.66 -0.15 5.40
CA ALA A 142 14.88 -0.76 5.90
C ALA A 142 14.77 -2.29 5.98
N VAL A 143 13.67 -2.80 6.55
CA VAL A 143 13.43 -4.25 6.64
C VAL A 143 13.27 -4.85 5.23
N CYS A 144 12.53 -4.17 4.35
CA CYS A 144 12.37 -4.56 2.96
C CYS A 144 13.72 -4.72 2.27
N LYS A 145 14.62 -3.73 2.40
CA LYS A 145 15.97 -3.80 1.82
C LYS A 145 16.79 -5.00 2.32
N TYR A 146 16.73 -5.34 3.61
CA TYR A 146 17.44 -6.52 4.14
C TYR A 146 16.92 -7.82 3.52
N VAL A 147 15.60 -7.95 3.38
CA VAL A 147 15.00 -9.13 2.74
C VAL A 147 15.43 -9.20 1.27
N LEU A 148 15.37 -8.09 0.54
CA LEU A 148 15.71 -8.02 -0.87
C LEU A 148 17.20 -8.27 -1.13
N GLN A 149 18.09 -7.72 -0.30
CA GLN A 149 19.53 -8.02 -0.37
C GLN A 149 19.80 -9.51 -0.21
N LYS A 150 19.14 -10.17 0.76
CA LYS A 150 19.27 -11.61 0.96
C LYS A 150 18.73 -12.42 -0.21
N ALA A 151 17.72 -11.92 -0.90
CA ALA A 151 17.15 -12.51 -2.11
C ALA A 151 17.96 -12.24 -3.37
N GLY A 152 19.07 -11.50 -3.27
CA GLY A 152 19.92 -11.12 -4.41
C GLY A 152 19.29 -10.10 -5.35
N VAL A 153 18.40 -9.25 -4.81
CA VAL A 153 17.80 -8.11 -5.51
C VAL A 153 18.62 -6.86 -5.22
N PRO A 154 19.06 -6.11 -6.22
CA PRO A 154 19.80 -4.87 -6.00
C PRO A 154 18.95 -3.80 -5.31
N VAL A 155 19.46 -3.27 -4.20
CA VAL A 155 18.91 -2.12 -3.48
C VAL A 155 20.06 -1.18 -3.12
N LEU A 156 19.78 0.10 -2.92
CA LEU A 156 20.77 1.00 -2.34
C LEU A 156 21.02 0.61 -0.88
N ASP A 157 22.29 0.67 -0.47
CA ASP A 157 22.64 0.50 0.94
C ASP A 157 22.11 1.66 1.78
N CYS A 158 21.92 1.46 3.08
CA CYS A 158 21.42 2.49 3.96
C CYS A 158 22.04 2.43 5.36
N VAL A 159 22.05 3.56 6.04
CA VAL A 159 22.20 3.65 7.49
C VAL A 159 20.80 3.89 8.07
N GLN A 160 20.40 3.06 9.03
CA GLN A 160 19.12 3.20 9.71
C GLN A 160 19.33 3.48 11.20
N PHE A 161 18.47 4.28 11.78
CA PHE A 161 18.47 4.55 13.21
C PHE A 161 17.08 4.97 13.70
N TYR A 162 16.85 4.82 15.01
CA TYR A 162 15.68 5.38 15.65
C TYR A 162 15.94 6.82 16.12
N ALA A 163 14.89 7.64 16.14
CA ALA A 163 14.96 9.03 16.61
C ALA A 163 15.62 9.16 18.01
N LYS A 164 15.33 8.23 18.93
CA LYS A 164 15.95 8.18 20.27
C LYS A 164 17.46 7.90 20.20
N GLU A 165 17.89 7.05 19.28
CA GLU A 165 19.32 6.75 19.07
C GLU A 165 20.05 7.96 18.50
N TYR A 166 19.44 8.66 17.54
CA TYR A 166 20.00 9.89 16.99
C TYR A 166 20.20 10.96 18.05
N VAL A 167 19.23 11.16 18.93
CA VAL A 167 19.37 12.11 20.05
C VAL A 167 20.53 11.73 20.98
N ALA A 168 20.72 10.44 21.26
CA ALA A 168 21.75 9.95 22.18
C ALA A 168 23.15 9.84 21.54
N LYS A 169 23.26 9.57 20.24
CA LYS A 169 24.51 9.21 19.55
C LYS A 169 24.73 10.00 18.25
N LYS A 170 24.22 11.23 18.20
CA LYS A 170 24.16 12.07 16.98
C LYS A 170 25.47 12.06 16.18
N GLU A 171 26.60 12.42 16.82
CA GLU A 171 27.88 12.54 16.11
C GLU A 171 28.38 11.20 15.57
N GLY A 172 28.13 10.09 16.28
CA GLY A 172 28.47 8.75 15.79
C GLY A 172 27.68 8.35 14.54
N ILE A 173 26.37 8.63 14.53
CA ILE A 173 25.50 8.34 13.39
C ILE A 173 25.87 9.23 12.19
N LEU A 174 26.10 10.53 12.39
CA LEU A 174 26.52 11.42 11.33
C LEU A 174 27.86 10.96 10.72
N LYS A 175 28.81 10.60 11.56
CA LYS A 175 30.12 10.08 11.11
C LYS A 175 29.95 8.76 10.33
N GLU A 176 29.11 7.84 10.77
CA GLU A 176 28.83 6.59 10.03
C GLU A 176 28.28 6.86 8.64
N ILE A 177 27.34 7.82 8.51
CA ILE A 177 26.76 8.21 7.23
C ILE A 177 27.84 8.83 6.33
N GLU A 178 28.63 9.76 6.86
CA GLU A 178 29.72 10.43 6.12
C GLU A 178 30.78 9.44 5.66
N ASP A 179 31.26 8.55 6.53
CA ASP A 179 32.29 7.55 6.23
C ASP A 179 31.79 6.54 5.19
N LYS A 180 30.49 6.20 5.21
CA LYS A 180 29.92 5.16 4.34
C LYS A 180 29.54 5.66 2.97
N PHE A 181 28.98 6.86 2.87
CA PHE A 181 28.37 7.35 1.65
C PHE A 181 28.98 8.66 1.11
N GLY A 182 29.53 9.52 1.98
CA GLY A 182 29.78 10.90 1.63
C GLY A 182 28.50 11.66 1.33
N TYR A 183 28.60 12.69 0.48
CA TYR A 183 27.47 13.49 0.03
C TYR A 183 27.38 13.49 -1.50
N PRO A 184 26.17 13.66 -2.12
CA PRO A 184 24.87 13.88 -1.45
C PRO A 184 24.21 12.58 -0.95
N VAL A 185 23.35 12.71 0.06
CA VAL A 185 22.53 11.62 0.61
C VAL A 185 21.04 11.96 0.59
N ILE A 186 20.19 10.94 0.68
CA ILE A 186 18.74 11.08 0.82
C ILE A 186 18.32 10.59 2.19
N VAL A 187 17.62 11.45 2.93
CA VAL A 187 17.02 11.14 4.24
C VAL A 187 15.55 10.79 4.04
N LYS A 188 15.08 9.69 4.63
CA LYS A 188 13.70 9.21 4.48
C LYS A 188 13.12 8.69 5.79
N PRO A 189 11.87 8.98 6.15
CA PRO A 189 11.10 8.14 7.09
C PRO A 189 11.05 6.69 6.58
N ALA A 190 11.31 5.71 7.46
CA ALA A 190 11.42 4.31 7.02
C ALA A 190 10.07 3.72 6.57
N ASN A 191 8.96 4.14 7.18
CA ASN A 191 7.62 3.54 7.03
C ASN A 191 6.55 4.53 6.57
N LEU A 192 6.90 5.49 5.74
CA LEU A 192 5.98 6.49 5.21
C LEU A 192 6.02 6.49 3.68
N GLY A 193 4.85 6.69 3.05
CA GLY A 193 4.67 6.78 1.61
C GLY A 193 4.63 8.22 1.09
N SER A 194 4.33 8.37 -0.21
CA SER A 194 4.03 9.64 -0.88
C SER A 194 5.10 10.72 -0.77
N SER A 195 6.36 10.34 -0.60
CA SER A 195 7.52 11.26 -0.48
C SER A 195 7.43 12.28 0.69
N VAL A 196 6.56 12.06 1.67
CA VAL A 196 6.46 12.94 2.86
C VAL A 196 7.69 12.77 3.74
N GLY A 197 8.34 13.89 4.10
CA GLY A 197 9.55 13.88 4.94
C GLY A 197 10.81 13.36 4.26
N ILE A 198 10.83 13.23 2.92
CA ILE A 198 12.02 12.89 2.15
C ILE A 198 12.78 14.16 1.79
N SER A 199 14.08 14.19 2.08
CA SER A 199 14.96 15.32 1.78
C SER A 199 16.31 14.85 1.24
N LYS A 200 16.88 15.62 0.30
CA LYS A 200 18.27 15.49 -0.11
C LYS A 200 19.14 16.38 0.78
N ALA A 201 20.31 15.90 1.13
CA ALA A 201 21.32 16.65 1.85
C ALA A 201 22.63 16.63 1.06
N ASP A 202 23.16 17.81 0.74
CA ASP A 202 24.39 18.00 -0.02
C ASP A 202 25.58 18.20 0.93
N ASP A 203 25.34 18.43 2.24
CA ASP A 203 26.35 18.57 3.28
C ASP A 203 25.84 18.14 4.67
N LYS A 204 26.68 18.29 5.70
CA LYS A 204 26.40 17.91 7.09
C LYS A 204 25.25 18.71 7.72
N ASP A 205 25.17 20.00 7.44
CA ASP A 205 24.15 20.88 8.05
C ASP A 205 22.77 20.58 7.46
N GLU A 206 22.71 20.36 6.17
CA GLU A 206 21.50 19.89 5.47
C GLU A 206 21.08 18.48 5.96
N LEU A 207 22.04 17.57 6.18
CA LEU A 207 21.75 16.24 6.74
C LEU A 207 21.12 16.36 8.13
N ILE A 208 21.67 17.19 9.02
CA ILE A 208 21.13 17.43 10.36
C ILE A 208 19.70 17.98 10.29
N SER A 209 19.45 18.94 9.39
CA SER A 209 18.13 19.55 9.20
C SER A 209 17.13 18.52 8.66
N SER A 210 17.52 17.75 7.65
CA SER A 210 16.70 16.72 7.01
C SER A 210 16.32 15.60 7.98
N VAL A 211 17.26 15.15 8.85
CA VAL A 211 16.96 14.15 9.88
C VAL A 211 15.96 14.70 10.90
N LYS A 212 16.10 15.96 11.35
CA LYS A 212 15.13 16.57 12.27
C LYS A 212 13.74 16.68 11.66
N ASP A 213 13.64 17.01 10.37
CA ASP A 213 12.36 17.06 9.68
C ASP A 213 11.73 15.66 9.57
N ALA A 214 12.48 14.67 9.11
CA ALA A 214 12.01 13.28 9.00
C ALA A 214 11.52 12.70 10.34
N MET A 215 12.15 13.08 11.46
CA MET A 215 11.75 12.68 12.82
C MET A 215 10.35 13.20 13.24
N ASN A 216 9.80 14.21 12.57
CA ASN A 216 8.42 14.66 12.81
C ASN A 216 7.38 13.66 12.27
N TYR A 217 7.78 12.81 11.33
CA TYR A 217 6.88 11.90 10.62
C TYR A 217 7.05 10.44 11.01
N ALA A 218 8.25 10.04 11.46
CA ALA A 218 8.53 8.64 11.83
C ALA A 218 9.55 8.53 12.96
N SER A 219 9.42 7.48 13.75
CA SER A 219 10.39 7.13 14.80
C SER A 219 11.64 6.44 14.24
N LYS A 220 11.60 5.89 13.03
CA LYS A 220 12.69 5.19 12.35
C LYS A 220 13.03 5.91 11.05
N ILE A 221 14.29 6.23 10.88
CA ILE A 221 14.83 7.00 9.75
C ILE A 221 15.84 6.13 9.00
N ILE A 222 15.89 6.28 7.69
CA ILE A 222 16.95 5.74 6.85
C ILE A 222 17.64 6.85 6.09
N VAL A 223 18.95 6.69 5.86
CA VAL A 223 19.77 7.55 5.01
C VAL A 223 20.47 6.69 3.97
N GLU A 224 20.37 7.09 2.72
CA GLU A 224 20.89 6.38 1.56
C GLU A 224 21.76 7.31 0.71
N PRO A 225 22.72 6.78 -0.08
CA PRO A 225 23.42 7.60 -1.06
C PRO A 225 22.44 8.12 -2.11
N ALA A 226 22.57 9.38 -2.52
CA ALA A 226 21.76 9.92 -3.60
C ALA A 226 22.29 9.42 -4.96
N VAL A 227 21.36 8.98 -5.83
CA VAL A 227 21.67 8.71 -7.24
C VAL A 227 21.65 10.05 -7.99
N THR A 228 22.77 10.45 -8.55
CA THR A 228 22.93 11.79 -9.16
C THR A 228 22.36 11.88 -10.57
N GLU A 229 22.49 10.80 -11.35
CA GLU A 229 21.89 10.69 -12.69
C GLU A 229 20.72 9.71 -12.67
N LEU A 230 19.63 10.16 -12.02
CA LEU A 230 18.46 9.36 -11.69
C LEU A 230 17.41 9.41 -12.79
N ARG A 231 16.92 8.23 -13.17
CA ARG A 231 15.58 8.03 -13.77
C ARG A 231 14.77 7.13 -12.84
N GLU A 232 13.53 7.49 -12.59
CA GLU A 232 12.59 6.64 -11.83
C GLU A 232 11.83 5.74 -12.80
N LEU A 233 11.69 4.46 -12.45
CA LEU A 233 10.94 3.48 -13.23
C LEU A 233 9.98 2.73 -12.30
N ASN A 234 8.77 2.46 -12.77
CA ASN A 234 7.80 1.69 -11.99
C ASN A 234 7.31 0.49 -12.79
N CYS A 235 7.15 -0.65 -12.12
CA CYS A 235 6.61 -1.86 -12.70
C CYS A 235 5.59 -2.49 -11.75
N SER A 236 4.41 -2.84 -12.26
CA SER A 236 3.41 -3.57 -11.48
C SER A 236 3.59 -5.07 -11.67
N VAL A 237 3.29 -5.84 -10.64
CA VAL A 237 3.27 -7.31 -10.68
C VAL A 237 1.90 -7.79 -10.18
N VAL A 238 1.32 -8.79 -10.85
CA VAL A 238 0.07 -9.43 -10.42
C VAL A 238 0.26 -10.95 -10.40
N GLY A 239 -0.21 -11.61 -9.35
CA GLY A 239 -0.10 -13.05 -9.19
C GLY A 239 -0.01 -13.49 -7.74
N ASP A 240 0.66 -14.61 -7.54
CA ASP A 240 1.07 -15.17 -6.24
C ASP A 240 2.50 -15.70 -6.32
N THR A 241 2.96 -16.41 -5.29
CA THR A 241 4.34 -16.95 -5.25
C THR A 241 4.57 -18.07 -6.27
N ASP A 242 3.52 -18.75 -6.72
CA ASP A 242 3.62 -19.81 -7.72
C ASP A 242 3.75 -19.26 -9.12
N ASP A 243 2.90 -18.26 -9.45
CA ASP A 243 2.84 -17.64 -10.77
C ASP A 243 2.54 -16.14 -10.66
N CYS A 244 3.40 -15.34 -11.27
CA CYS A 244 3.23 -13.88 -11.32
C CYS A 244 3.69 -13.31 -12.66
N GLU A 245 3.09 -12.19 -13.03
CA GLU A 245 3.32 -11.49 -14.29
C GLU A 245 3.62 -10.02 -14.04
N THR A 246 4.57 -9.44 -14.79
CA THR A 246 4.89 -8.01 -14.77
C THR A 246 4.06 -7.23 -15.79
N SER A 247 3.75 -5.97 -15.47
CA SER A 247 3.14 -5.02 -16.39
C SER A 247 4.15 -4.47 -17.41
N VAL A 248 3.73 -3.51 -18.24
CA VAL A 248 4.69 -2.60 -18.89
C VAL A 248 5.33 -1.71 -17.82
N ILE A 249 6.52 -1.19 -18.14
CA ILE A 249 7.27 -0.28 -17.26
C ILE A 249 6.88 1.15 -17.60
N GLU A 250 6.64 1.98 -16.58
CA GLU A 250 6.48 3.42 -16.74
C GLU A 250 7.71 4.19 -16.27
N GLU A 251 7.90 5.37 -16.83
CA GLU A 251 8.80 6.41 -16.35
C GLU A 251 7.97 7.63 -15.99
N PRO A 252 7.80 7.97 -14.69
CA PRO A 252 7.19 9.22 -14.28
C PRO A 252 8.05 10.40 -14.74
N VAL A 253 7.43 11.44 -15.34
CA VAL A 253 8.14 12.64 -15.74
C VAL A 253 8.27 13.55 -14.52
N MET A 254 9.49 13.71 -14.04
CA MET A 254 9.80 14.56 -12.89
C MET A 254 9.80 16.04 -13.31
N THR A 255 9.08 16.88 -12.56
CA THR A 255 9.09 18.34 -12.72
C THR A 255 10.12 19.02 -11.81
N GLY A 256 10.75 18.26 -10.89
CA GLY A 256 11.75 18.71 -9.92
C GLY A 256 12.77 17.64 -9.58
N LYS A 257 13.67 17.92 -8.63
CA LYS A 257 14.74 16.98 -8.20
C LYS A 257 14.22 15.74 -7.44
N ILE A 258 13.04 15.84 -6.84
CA ILE A 258 12.32 14.74 -6.16
C ILE A 258 10.83 14.96 -6.41
N LEU A 259 10.07 13.92 -6.79
CA LEU A 259 8.61 13.97 -6.90
C LEU A 259 8.01 14.21 -5.51
N SER A 260 7.54 15.44 -5.26
CA SER A 260 6.87 15.78 -4.00
C SER A 260 5.43 15.23 -3.95
N TYR A 261 4.82 15.23 -2.77
CA TYR A 261 3.39 14.91 -2.59
C TYR A 261 2.50 15.78 -3.50
N ASP A 262 2.82 17.08 -3.59
CA ASP A 262 2.07 18.02 -4.43
C ASP A 262 2.24 17.72 -5.93
N ASP A 263 3.41 17.28 -6.37
CA ASP A 263 3.63 16.85 -7.75
C ASP A 263 2.84 15.58 -8.07
N LYS A 264 2.77 14.64 -7.12
CA LYS A 264 2.04 13.37 -7.30
C LYS A 264 0.52 13.55 -7.34
N TYR A 265 -0.04 14.51 -6.59
CA TYR A 265 -1.49 14.59 -6.36
C TYR A 265 -2.14 15.93 -6.69
N LYS A 266 -1.39 17.05 -6.80
CA LYS A 266 -1.92 18.40 -7.07
C LYS A 266 -1.49 19.00 -8.41
N GLY A 267 -0.62 18.36 -9.17
CA GLY A 267 0.03 18.87 -10.40
C GLY A 267 -0.91 19.23 -11.56
N GLY A 268 -2.21 18.94 -11.48
CA GLY A 268 -3.18 19.18 -12.56
C GLY A 268 -3.73 20.61 -12.66
N GLU A 269 -3.57 21.46 -11.65
CA GLU A 269 -4.26 22.77 -11.66
C GLU A 269 -3.43 23.96 -12.21
N LYS A 270 -2.11 23.84 -12.36
CA LYS A 270 -1.26 24.96 -12.80
C LYS A 270 -0.97 25.05 -14.31
N SER A 271 -1.33 24.03 -15.11
CA SER A 271 -1.04 24.01 -16.57
C SER A 271 -2.13 24.56 -17.47
N ALA A 272 -3.25 25.05 -16.93
CA ALA A 272 -4.41 25.45 -17.74
C ALA A 272 -4.41 26.95 -18.19
N LYS A 273 -3.28 27.66 -18.05
CA LYS A 273 -3.15 29.03 -18.62
C LYS A 273 -2.03 29.07 -19.65
N GLY A 274 -2.35 28.76 -20.88
CA GLY A 274 -1.53 29.10 -22.04
C GLY A 274 -1.24 27.98 -23.02
N SER A 275 -2.23 27.49 -23.77
CA SER A 275 -2.05 27.17 -25.19
C SER A 275 -3.41 27.01 -25.87
N LYS A 276 -3.67 27.88 -26.84
CA LYS A 276 -4.78 27.74 -27.78
C LYS A 276 -4.40 26.71 -28.85
N GLY A 277 -5.30 25.75 -29.06
CA GLY A 277 -5.57 25.14 -30.38
C GLY A 277 -4.77 23.92 -30.75
N VAL A 278 -5.37 22.73 -30.64
CA VAL A 278 -5.49 21.76 -31.76
C VAL A 278 -6.79 20.98 -31.54
N LYS A 279 -7.69 21.02 -32.52
CA LYS A 279 -8.90 20.18 -32.62
C LYS A 279 -8.52 18.83 -33.19
N GLY A 280 -9.07 17.75 -32.64
CA GLY A 280 -9.19 16.48 -33.34
C GLY A 280 -8.99 15.25 -32.43
N GLY A 281 -10.06 14.46 -32.23
CA GLY A 281 -10.01 13.13 -31.67
C GLY A 281 -11.04 12.89 -30.56
N GLU A 282 -12.15 12.26 -30.92
CA GLU A 282 -13.15 11.75 -29.99
C GLU A 282 -12.49 10.83 -28.96
N THR A 283 -12.57 11.16 -27.69
CA THR A 283 -12.26 10.26 -26.62
C THR A 283 -13.40 10.21 -25.62
N ALA A 284 -13.70 8.99 -25.25
CA ALA A 284 -14.76 8.51 -24.40
C ALA A 284 -15.03 9.37 -23.15
N VAL A 285 -16.29 9.44 -22.82
CA VAL A 285 -16.87 9.93 -21.57
C VAL A 285 -16.21 9.24 -20.39
N GLY A 286 -15.47 9.99 -19.56
CA GLY A 286 -14.83 9.48 -18.36
C GLY A 286 -14.28 10.59 -17.48
N SER A 287 -15.13 11.04 -16.58
CA SER A 287 -14.91 11.73 -15.29
C SER A 287 -13.59 12.46 -15.03
N LYS A 288 -13.72 13.72 -14.64
CA LYS A 288 -12.70 14.62 -14.06
C LYS A 288 -12.25 14.19 -12.63
N SER A 289 -11.94 12.93 -12.39
CA SER A 289 -11.29 12.46 -11.17
C SER A 289 -9.86 12.03 -11.51
N SER A 290 -8.98 13.01 -11.65
CA SER A 290 -7.59 12.81 -12.04
C SER A 290 -6.72 12.53 -10.81
N GLY A 291 -6.82 11.34 -10.24
CA GLY A 291 -5.84 10.83 -9.28
C GLY A 291 -4.47 10.60 -9.93
N MET A 292 -3.77 9.53 -9.55
CA MET A 292 -2.47 9.14 -10.12
C MET A 292 -2.41 9.14 -11.66
N ALA A 293 -3.55 9.08 -12.36
CA ALA A 293 -3.64 9.12 -13.83
C ALA A 293 -3.34 10.50 -14.47
N SER A 294 -3.18 11.57 -13.68
CA SER A 294 -2.94 12.94 -14.19
C SER A 294 -1.48 13.33 -14.36
N LEU A 295 -0.54 12.49 -13.89
CA LEU A 295 0.90 12.74 -14.03
C LEU A 295 1.35 12.56 -15.49
N SER A 296 2.25 13.43 -15.97
CA SER A 296 2.98 13.17 -17.22
C SER A 296 3.86 11.93 -17.04
N ARG A 297 3.68 10.94 -17.93
CA ARG A 297 4.37 9.64 -17.88
C ARG A 297 4.72 9.18 -19.26
N LYS A 298 5.81 8.45 -19.38
CA LYS A 298 6.10 7.65 -20.55
C LYS A 298 5.70 6.20 -20.29
N ILE A 299 4.72 5.70 -20.99
CA ILE A 299 4.23 4.32 -20.89
C ILE A 299 4.06 3.75 -22.31
N PRO A 300 4.86 2.73 -22.70
CA PRO A 300 6.02 2.18 -21.99
C PRO A 300 7.16 3.17 -21.84
N ALA A 301 8.03 2.97 -20.82
CA ALA A 301 9.25 3.73 -20.62
C ALA A 301 10.23 3.52 -21.82
N ASP A 302 10.91 4.59 -22.20
CA ASP A 302 11.97 4.53 -23.23
C ASP A 302 13.31 4.11 -22.59
N ILE A 303 13.53 2.79 -22.54
CA ILE A 303 14.68 2.14 -21.90
C ILE A 303 15.21 1.01 -22.79
N THR A 304 16.47 0.63 -22.58
CA THR A 304 17.08 -0.49 -23.32
C THR A 304 16.47 -1.84 -22.90
N ASP A 305 16.53 -2.84 -23.79
CA ASP A 305 16.06 -4.20 -23.49
C ASP A 305 16.75 -4.80 -22.26
N LYS A 306 18.03 -4.47 -22.02
CA LYS A 306 18.76 -4.88 -20.83
C LYS A 306 18.08 -4.33 -19.56
N ILE A 307 17.84 -3.02 -19.50
CA ILE A 307 17.22 -2.37 -18.34
C ILE A 307 15.78 -2.87 -18.14
N LYS A 308 15.04 -3.05 -19.23
CA LYS A 308 13.71 -3.65 -19.18
C LYS A 308 13.74 -5.03 -18.53
N LYS A 309 14.64 -5.91 -18.97
CA LYS A 309 14.80 -7.26 -18.43
C LYS A 309 15.23 -7.25 -16.95
N ASP A 310 16.13 -6.33 -16.57
CA ASP A 310 16.57 -6.17 -15.18
C ASP A 310 15.39 -5.77 -14.29
N VAL A 311 14.60 -4.76 -14.69
CA VAL A 311 13.40 -4.30 -13.95
C VAL A 311 12.38 -5.43 -13.81
N GLU A 312 12.02 -6.12 -14.89
CA GLU A 312 11.08 -7.24 -14.88
C GLU A 312 11.57 -8.36 -13.95
N THR A 313 12.84 -8.75 -14.05
CA THR A 313 13.45 -9.79 -13.22
C THR A 313 13.46 -9.41 -11.73
N TYR A 314 13.82 -8.17 -11.40
CA TYR A 314 13.86 -7.71 -10.02
C TYR A 314 12.45 -7.49 -9.45
N ALA A 315 11.48 -7.11 -10.29
CA ALA A 315 10.08 -7.02 -9.90
C ALA A 315 9.53 -8.39 -9.48
N GLU A 316 9.71 -9.42 -10.31
CA GLU A 316 9.29 -10.79 -9.99
C GLU A 316 10.01 -11.34 -8.74
N LYS A 317 11.32 -11.15 -8.63
CA LYS A 317 12.10 -11.59 -7.47
C LYS A 317 11.63 -10.89 -6.19
N THR A 318 11.38 -9.58 -6.24
CA THR A 318 10.86 -8.80 -5.12
C THR A 318 9.51 -9.33 -4.68
N PHE A 319 8.59 -9.53 -5.63
CA PHE A 319 7.25 -10.05 -5.39
C PHE A 319 7.30 -11.41 -4.68
N LYS A 320 8.11 -12.33 -5.19
CA LYS A 320 8.27 -13.69 -4.62
C LYS A 320 8.99 -13.69 -3.28
N ALA A 321 10.05 -12.89 -3.13
CA ALA A 321 10.82 -12.81 -1.89
C ALA A 321 10.01 -12.28 -0.71
N LEU A 322 9.06 -11.39 -0.97
CA LEU A 322 8.15 -10.85 0.05
C LEU A 322 6.90 -11.69 0.25
N GLY A 323 6.67 -12.74 -0.55
CA GLY A 323 5.46 -13.57 -0.46
C GLY A 323 4.19 -12.84 -0.88
N CYS A 324 4.27 -11.91 -1.83
CA CYS A 324 3.15 -11.09 -2.26
C CYS A 324 2.03 -11.91 -2.90
N ASN A 325 0.81 -11.34 -2.87
CA ASN A 325 -0.40 -11.89 -3.49
C ASN A 325 -1.29 -10.75 -3.99
N GLY A 326 -1.92 -10.92 -5.15
CA GLY A 326 -2.73 -9.89 -5.78
C GLY A 326 -1.89 -8.98 -6.66
N VAL A 327 -2.09 -7.66 -6.59
CA VAL A 327 -1.36 -6.68 -7.39
C VAL A 327 -0.49 -5.79 -6.51
N VAL A 328 0.75 -5.58 -6.93
CA VAL A 328 1.69 -4.63 -6.30
C VAL A 328 2.30 -3.71 -7.35
N ARG A 329 2.92 -2.60 -6.93
CA ARG A 329 3.81 -1.80 -7.78
C ARG A 329 5.15 -1.68 -7.09
N ILE A 330 6.20 -1.90 -7.86
CA ILE A 330 7.58 -1.79 -7.40
C ILE A 330 8.20 -0.61 -8.12
N ASP A 331 8.77 0.29 -7.33
CA ASP A 331 9.36 1.53 -7.78
C ASP A 331 10.89 1.37 -7.76
N PHE A 332 11.55 1.77 -8.85
CA PHE A 332 12.97 1.55 -9.10
C PHE A 332 13.71 2.86 -9.28
N LEU A 333 14.97 2.88 -8.86
CA LEU A 333 15.94 3.93 -9.17
C LEU A 333 16.91 3.40 -10.24
N TYR A 334 16.87 4.01 -11.42
CA TYR A 334 17.83 3.72 -12.48
C TYR A 334 18.95 4.76 -12.46
N ASP A 335 20.14 4.35 -12.05
CA ASP A 335 21.40 5.13 -12.09
C ASP A 335 21.95 5.02 -13.51
N THR A 336 21.74 6.07 -14.31
CA THR A 336 22.16 6.06 -15.72
C THR A 336 23.67 6.15 -15.89
N ALA A 337 24.39 6.75 -14.92
CA ALA A 337 25.85 6.82 -14.93
C ALA A 337 26.50 5.44 -14.74
N LYS A 338 25.87 4.56 -13.94
CA LYS A 338 26.36 3.21 -13.67
C LYS A 338 25.66 2.14 -14.51
N ASP A 339 24.66 2.51 -15.30
CA ASP A 339 23.78 1.59 -16.05
C ASP A 339 23.22 0.48 -15.15
N LYS A 340 22.70 0.86 -13.96
CA LYS A 340 22.27 -0.07 -12.91
C LYS A 340 20.93 0.32 -12.31
N VAL A 341 20.07 -0.68 -12.12
CA VAL A 341 18.73 -0.54 -11.51
C VAL A 341 18.75 -1.04 -10.07
N TYR A 342 18.09 -0.30 -9.18
CA TYR A 342 17.89 -0.66 -7.77
C TYR A 342 16.41 -0.62 -7.44
N VAL A 343 15.90 -1.60 -6.68
CA VAL A 343 14.58 -1.52 -6.08
C VAL A 343 14.61 -0.45 -4.97
N ASN A 344 13.69 0.49 -5.05
CA ASN A 344 13.54 1.57 -4.08
C ASN A 344 12.50 1.21 -3.00
N GLU A 345 11.28 0.92 -3.43
CA GLU A 345 10.17 0.57 -2.54
C GLU A 345 9.14 -0.31 -3.27
N ILE A 346 8.27 -0.94 -2.49
CA ILE A 346 7.11 -1.69 -2.98
C ILE A 346 5.83 -1.10 -2.38
N ASN A 347 4.82 -0.93 -3.23
CA ASN A 347 3.47 -0.55 -2.84
C ASN A 347 2.60 -1.81 -2.94
N THR A 348 2.19 -2.34 -1.80
CA THR A 348 1.44 -3.61 -1.71
C THR A 348 -0.05 -3.46 -2.04
N ILE A 349 -0.54 -2.23 -2.05
CA ILE A 349 -1.85 -1.83 -2.60
C ILE A 349 -1.61 -0.52 -3.37
N PRO A 350 -1.18 -0.58 -4.64
CA PRO A 350 -0.79 0.62 -5.37
C PRO A 350 -1.98 1.52 -5.71
N GLY A 351 -1.73 2.83 -5.85
CA GLY A 351 -2.73 3.79 -6.29
C GLY A 351 -3.41 3.36 -7.57
N SER A 352 -4.76 3.45 -7.62
CA SER A 352 -5.59 2.95 -8.71
C SER A 352 -5.31 1.49 -9.10
N LEU A 353 -4.74 0.69 -8.17
CA LEU A 353 -4.28 -0.69 -8.39
C LEU A 353 -3.36 -0.84 -9.61
N SER A 354 -2.69 0.23 -10.01
CA SER A 354 -1.78 0.32 -11.18
C SER A 354 -2.39 -0.16 -12.50
N PHE A 355 -3.72 -0.10 -12.67
CA PHE A 355 -4.41 -0.66 -13.85
C PHE A 355 -3.88 -0.10 -15.16
N TYR A 356 -3.48 1.16 -15.20
CA TYR A 356 -2.98 1.87 -16.37
C TYR A 356 -1.66 1.29 -16.92
N LEU A 357 -0.93 0.50 -16.13
CA LEU A 357 0.27 -0.24 -16.56
C LEU A 357 -0.08 -1.56 -17.25
N TRP A 358 -1.31 -2.04 -17.08
CA TRP A 358 -1.78 -3.30 -17.64
C TRP A 358 -2.53 -3.12 -18.96
N GLU A 359 -3.18 -1.96 -19.16
CA GLU A 359 -3.91 -1.65 -20.39
C GLU A 359 -3.05 -1.79 -21.67
N PRO A 360 -1.77 -1.33 -21.72
CA PRO A 360 -0.94 -1.52 -22.89
C PRO A 360 -0.59 -3.00 -23.19
N LYS A 361 -0.71 -3.90 -22.18
CA LYS A 361 -0.63 -5.35 -22.37
C LYS A 361 -1.96 -5.99 -22.79
N GLY A 362 -3.01 -5.19 -23.00
CA GLY A 362 -4.35 -5.67 -23.35
C GLY A 362 -5.18 -6.17 -22.15
N VAL A 363 -4.69 -6.01 -20.92
CA VAL A 363 -5.42 -6.40 -19.70
C VAL A 363 -6.30 -5.24 -19.26
N LYS A 364 -7.61 -5.36 -19.48
CA LYS A 364 -8.58 -4.35 -19.05
C LYS A 364 -8.68 -4.30 -17.53
N TYR A 365 -8.99 -3.13 -16.96
CA TYR A 365 -9.11 -2.95 -15.49
C TYR A 365 -10.09 -3.95 -14.86
N LYS A 366 -11.26 -4.18 -15.48
CA LYS A 366 -12.23 -5.21 -15.07
C LYS A 366 -11.57 -6.60 -14.92
N THR A 367 -10.76 -7.02 -15.89
CA THR A 367 -10.06 -8.32 -15.89
C THR A 367 -8.99 -8.37 -14.78
N LEU A 368 -8.29 -7.27 -14.55
CA LEU A 368 -7.31 -7.18 -13.46
C LEU A 368 -8.01 -7.34 -12.10
N LEU A 369 -9.14 -6.69 -11.87
CA LEU A 369 -9.92 -6.79 -10.63
C LEU A 369 -10.43 -8.22 -10.40
N ASP A 370 -10.95 -8.89 -11.46
CA ASP A 370 -11.34 -10.30 -11.40
C ASP A 370 -10.15 -11.16 -10.92
N ARG A 371 -8.98 -11.00 -11.54
CA ARG A 371 -7.78 -11.77 -11.21
C ARG A 371 -7.34 -11.55 -9.76
N ILE A 372 -7.38 -10.32 -9.25
CA ILE A 372 -7.03 -10.01 -7.85
C ILE A 372 -7.99 -10.72 -6.88
N ILE A 373 -9.29 -10.70 -7.16
CA ILE A 373 -10.31 -11.37 -6.36
C ILE A 373 -10.11 -12.89 -6.37
N GLU A 374 -9.86 -13.49 -7.54
CA GLU A 374 -9.59 -14.92 -7.71
C GLU A 374 -8.34 -15.36 -6.93
N LEU A 375 -7.27 -14.56 -6.93
CA LEU A 375 -6.05 -14.79 -6.14
C LEU A 375 -6.34 -14.78 -4.63
N GLY A 376 -7.21 -13.88 -4.17
CA GLY A 376 -7.67 -13.85 -2.78
C GLY A 376 -8.37 -15.15 -2.37
N PHE A 377 -9.26 -15.66 -3.20
CA PHE A 377 -9.92 -16.95 -2.98
C PHE A 377 -8.95 -18.14 -3.10
N LYS A 378 -8.01 -18.13 -4.06
CA LYS A 378 -6.97 -19.16 -4.19
C LYS A 378 -6.17 -19.29 -2.89
N ARG A 379 -5.71 -18.14 -2.33
CA ARG A 379 -4.99 -18.11 -1.06
C ARG A 379 -5.84 -18.65 0.11
N ALA A 380 -7.12 -18.26 0.20
CA ALA A 380 -8.02 -18.73 1.24
C ALA A 380 -8.15 -20.26 1.20
N ARG A 381 -8.41 -20.86 0.02
CA ARG A 381 -8.48 -22.32 -0.15
C ARG A 381 -7.17 -23.03 0.25
N THR A 382 -6.01 -22.45 -0.05
CA THR A 382 -4.72 -23.01 0.36
C THR A 382 -4.60 -23.03 1.88
N LYS A 383 -5.09 -21.97 2.57
CA LYS A 383 -5.09 -21.90 4.03
C LYS A 383 -6.07 -22.86 4.70
N GLU A 384 -7.21 -23.20 4.10
CA GLU A 384 -8.19 -24.15 4.65
C GLU A 384 -7.58 -25.53 4.94
N ASN A 385 -6.53 -25.91 4.24
CA ASN A 385 -5.82 -27.18 4.47
C ASN A 385 -4.81 -27.13 5.62
N LEU A 386 -4.58 -25.96 6.23
CA LEU A 386 -3.63 -25.78 7.32
C LEU A 386 -4.34 -25.92 8.68
N LYS A 387 -3.66 -26.53 9.66
CA LYS A 387 -4.16 -26.65 11.02
C LYS A 387 -3.70 -25.47 11.85
N PHE A 388 -4.61 -24.58 12.20
CA PHE A 388 -4.34 -23.38 13.01
C PHE A 388 -4.63 -23.54 14.50
N SER A 389 -5.33 -24.63 14.88
CA SER A 389 -5.66 -24.93 16.27
C SER A 389 -5.69 -26.43 16.55
N PHE A 390 -5.44 -26.80 17.79
CA PHE A 390 -5.55 -28.16 18.28
C PHE A 390 -6.45 -28.15 19.51
N ASP A 391 -7.36 -29.11 19.61
CA ASP A 391 -8.09 -29.36 20.85
C ASP A 391 -7.14 -29.99 21.86
N THR A 392 -6.66 -29.18 22.77
CA THR A 392 -5.75 -29.59 23.85
C THR A 392 -6.43 -29.32 25.19
N ASN A 393 -6.45 -30.33 26.09
CA ASN A 393 -6.96 -30.14 27.45
C ASN A 393 -5.96 -29.44 28.38
N ILE A 394 -5.08 -28.57 27.84
CA ILE A 394 -4.08 -27.87 28.63
C ILE A 394 -4.73 -27.01 29.73
N LEU A 395 -5.87 -26.39 29.45
CA LEU A 395 -6.60 -25.57 30.41
C LEU A 395 -7.21 -26.38 31.55
N GLU A 396 -7.68 -27.61 31.30
CA GLU A 396 -8.17 -28.51 32.35
C GLU A 396 -7.05 -28.89 33.34
N ASN A 397 -5.83 -29.06 32.83
CA ASN A 397 -4.64 -29.33 33.64
C ASN A 397 -4.06 -28.07 34.31
N SER A 398 -4.33 -26.85 33.78
CA SER A 398 -3.77 -25.60 34.30
C SER A 398 -4.53 -25.03 35.49
N MET A 399 -5.80 -25.46 35.72
CA MET A 399 -6.57 -25.02 36.87
C MET A 399 -5.92 -25.44 38.23
N SER A 400 -5.04 -26.42 38.25
CA SER A 400 -4.29 -26.81 39.44
C SER A 400 -3.11 -25.89 39.77
N PHE A 401 -2.62 -25.06 38.85
CA PHE A 401 -1.49 -24.14 39.06
C PHE A 401 -1.90 -22.80 39.69
N GLY A 402 -3.14 -22.36 39.48
CA GLY A 402 -3.63 -21.06 39.99
C GLY A 402 -4.07 -21.06 41.47
N GLN A 403 -4.36 -22.21 42.08
CA GLN A 403 -4.89 -22.29 43.44
C GLN A 403 -3.86 -22.57 44.54
N LYS A 404 -2.59 -22.80 44.20
CA LYS A 404 -1.52 -23.06 45.20
C LYS A 404 -0.69 -21.84 45.55
N GLY A 405 -1.04 -20.66 45.17
CA GLY A 405 -0.27 -19.42 45.37
C GLY A 405 -0.82 -18.47 46.42
N SER A 406 -1.48 -18.93 47.52
CA SER A 406 -1.78 -18.03 48.64
C SER A 406 -2.13 -18.80 49.92
N LYS A 407 -1.15 -19.46 50.50
CA LYS A 407 -1.15 -19.65 51.95
C LYS A 407 0.16 -19.10 52.44
N GLY A 408 0.07 -17.91 53.01
CA GLY A 408 1.18 -17.23 53.64
C GLY A 408 1.81 -18.09 54.72
N SER A 409 3.10 -18.27 54.68
CA SER A 409 3.88 -18.60 55.85
C SER A 409 4.00 -17.36 56.73
N LYS A 410 3.30 -17.36 57.85
CA LYS A 410 3.69 -16.56 59.00
C LYS A 410 4.94 -17.22 59.55
N ILE A 411 6.06 -16.52 59.58
CA ILE A 411 7.00 -16.41 60.69
C ILE A 411 7.60 -15.02 60.63
#